data_c939cd599fd8d030373ab1ffe21e0ce5
#
_entry.id   c939cd599fd8d030373ab1ffe21e0ce5
#
_cell.length_a   1.000
_cell.length_b   1.000
_cell.length_c   1.000
_cell.angle_alpha   90.00
_cell.angle_beta   90.00
_cell.angle_gamma   90.00
#
_symmetry.space_group_name_H-M   'P 1'
#
loop_
_entity.id
_entity.type
_entity.pdbx_description
1 polymer ?
#
loop_
_entity_poly.entity_id
_entity_poly.type
_entity_poly.pdbx_seq_one_letter_code
_entity_poly.pdbx_strand_id
1 'polypeptide(L)'
;MLLNTLLLALRSIRRNLMRSFLTILGIVIGVSAVITMVTLGNGATLAVQNQISGLGTNLLQIRPGQRMGPGAGGAGAPSFKEVDADAIASQIGGISAVAPEARSSATLVANGRNWASSVIGSTNAWLVTGNWTLGDGREFSDDELRAGAAVCIVGETVRRELYGARPAVGEQLRVKQISCEIVGVLNSKGQGSFGNDQDDVVLVPIKTLQRRITGNTRVNTLLVSMADGSDATRLKAGLTQLLRERRKLANGDEDNFNVLDTKQLADTLSGTTKVMTMLLGAVAAVSLLVGGIGIMNIMLVSVTERTREIGLRLAIGALEREVLLQFLIEAVVLASLGGLIGIVLATGASILLAGVMDVPYLFNPGVNVLSFLFSAAIGVLFGYFPARRAARLDPIEALRHE
;
A
#
# COMPACT_ATOMS: atom_id res chain seq x y z
N MET A 1 -45.49 -6.25 -16.72
CA MET A 1 -45.60 -5.73 -15.36
C MET A 1 -44.32 -5.01 -14.89
N LEU A 2 -43.16 -5.66 -14.86
CA LEU A 2 -41.88 -5.05 -14.34
C LEU A 2 -41.49 -3.73 -15.02
N LEU A 3 -41.61 -3.63 -16.35
CA LEU A 3 -41.24 -2.42 -17.12
C LEU A 3 -42.12 -1.20 -16.71
N ASN A 4 -43.43 -1.43 -16.55
CA ASN A 4 -44.36 -0.36 -16.13
C ASN A 4 -44.11 0.08 -14.70
N THR A 5 -43.75 -0.85 -13.81
CA THR A 5 -43.39 -0.55 -12.41
C THR A 5 -42.10 0.26 -12.34
N LEU A 6 -41.11 -0.06 -13.18
CA LEU A 6 -39.83 0.67 -13.29
C LEU A 6 -40.06 2.11 -13.81
N LEU A 7 -40.90 2.28 -14.81
CA LEU A 7 -41.28 3.61 -15.33
C LEU A 7 -42.06 4.44 -14.30
N LEU A 8 -42.93 3.81 -13.51
CA LEU A 8 -43.61 4.46 -12.40
C LEU A 8 -42.65 4.89 -11.30
N ALA A 9 -41.69 4.05 -10.94
CA ALA A 9 -40.63 4.38 -9.97
C ALA A 9 -39.80 5.60 -10.42
N LEU A 10 -39.38 5.63 -11.69
CA LEU A 10 -38.66 6.77 -12.27
C LEU A 10 -39.50 8.07 -12.30
N ARG A 11 -40.81 7.97 -12.59
CA ARG A 11 -41.74 9.12 -12.49
C ARG A 11 -41.92 9.63 -11.07
N SER A 12 -41.98 8.72 -10.09
CA SER A 12 -42.07 9.05 -8.66
C SER A 12 -40.85 9.83 -8.18
N ILE A 13 -39.64 9.41 -8.58
CA ILE A 13 -38.38 10.11 -8.29
C ILE A 13 -38.42 11.53 -8.84
N ARG A 14 -38.91 11.71 -10.06
CA ARG A 14 -38.96 13.01 -10.74
C ARG A 14 -39.95 13.98 -10.10
N ARG A 15 -40.97 13.50 -9.42
CA ARG A 15 -42.04 14.28 -8.79
C ARG A 15 -41.61 14.89 -7.44
N ASN A 16 -40.60 14.30 -6.75
CA ASN A 16 -40.06 14.77 -5.47
C ASN A 16 -38.53 14.76 -5.46
N LEU A 17 -37.92 15.51 -6.38
CA LEU A 17 -36.47 15.54 -6.65
C LEU A 17 -35.60 15.76 -5.40
N MET A 18 -35.94 16.75 -4.55
CA MET A 18 -35.13 17.05 -3.36
C MET A 18 -35.10 15.89 -2.36
N ARG A 19 -36.26 15.24 -2.15
CA ARG A 19 -36.37 14.12 -1.21
C ARG A 19 -35.63 12.88 -1.73
N SER A 20 -35.85 12.54 -3.00
CA SER A 20 -35.15 11.42 -3.66
C SER A 20 -33.64 11.65 -3.71
N PHE A 21 -33.20 12.88 -3.97
CA PHE A 21 -31.79 13.25 -3.97
C PHE A 21 -31.13 13.04 -2.60
N LEU A 22 -31.76 13.51 -1.51
CA LEU A 22 -31.21 13.35 -0.15
C LEU A 22 -31.06 11.88 0.24
N THR A 23 -32.00 11.02 -0.19
CA THR A 23 -31.96 9.59 0.12
C THR A 23 -30.91 8.86 -0.69
N ILE A 24 -30.88 9.12 -2.00
CA ILE A 24 -29.88 8.54 -2.90
C ILE A 24 -28.49 8.97 -2.46
N LEU A 25 -28.33 10.22 -2.00
CA LEU A 25 -27.06 10.76 -1.52
C LEU A 25 -26.47 9.94 -0.36
N GLY A 26 -27.29 9.51 0.61
CA GLY A 26 -26.82 8.66 1.71
C GLY A 26 -26.25 7.32 1.22
N ILE A 27 -26.91 6.68 0.26
CA ILE A 27 -26.43 5.42 -0.35
C ILE A 27 -25.18 5.68 -1.22
N VAL A 28 -25.19 6.74 -2.02
CA VAL A 28 -24.06 7.15 -2.86
C VAL A 28 -22.80 7.36 -2.01
N ILE A 29 -22.92 8.11 -0.92
CA ILE A 29 -21.80 8.35 0.00
C ILE A 29 -21.33 7.02 0.61
N GLY A 30 -22.23 6.19 1.10
CA GLY A 30 -21.89 4.90 1.71
C GLY A 30 -21.16 3.97 0.73
N VAL A 31 -21.73 3.77 -0.46
CA VAL A 31 -21.14 2.92 -1.51
C VAL A 31 -19.81 3.49 -2.01
N SER A 32 -19.76 4.80 -2.29
CA SER A 32 -18.53 5.42 -2.78
C SER A 32 -17.41 5.37 -1.75
N ALA A 33 -17.71 5.57 -0.47
CA ALA A 33 -16.72 5.47 0.60
C ALA A 33 -16.15 4.04 0.71
N VAL A 34 -16.99 3.00 0.69
CA VAL A 34 -16.53 1.59 0.74
C VAL A 34 -15.60 1.28 -0.42
N ILE A 35 -16.02 1.56 -1.65
CA ILE A 35 -15.26 1.21 -2.86
C ILE A 35 -13.94 1.98 -2.90
N THR A 36 -13.96 3.29 -2.69
CA THR A 36 -12.76 4.13 -2.71
C THR A 36 -11.75 3.64 -1.67
N MET A 37 -12.20 3.32 -0.48
CA MET A 37 -11.37 2.89 0.61
C MET A 37 -10.73 1.53 0.40
N VAL A 38 -11.50 0.53 -0.07
CA VAL A 38 -10.97 -0.79 -0.40
C VAL A 38 -9.98 -0.70 -1.57
N THR A 39 -10.29 0.11 -2.58
CA THR A 39 -9.41 0.31 -3.74
C THR A 39 -8.09 0.95 -3.35
N LEU A 40 -8.10 2.04 -2.57
CA LEU A 40 -6.90 2.71 -2.09
C LEU A 40 -6.12 1.85 -1.09
N GLY A 41 -6.81 1.13 -0.20
CA GLY A 41 -6.17 0.20 0.74
C GLY A 41 -5.42 -0.94 0.03
N ASN A 42 -6.01 -1.52 -1.01
CA ASN A 42 -5.36 -2.53 -1.83
C ASN A 42 -4.18 -1.94 -2.63
N GLY A 43 -4.34 -0.72 -3.18
CA GLY A 43 -3.27 -0.01 -3.86
C GLY A 43 -2.09 0.29 -2.94
N ALA A 44 -2.35 0.80 -1.73
CA ALA A 44 -1.31 1.04 -0.73
C ALA A 44 -0.60 -0.25 -0.29
N THR A 45 -1.35 -1.35 -0.11
CA THR A 45 -0.75 -2.66 0.22
C THR A 45 0.16 -3.14 -0.91
N LEU A 46 -0.27 -3.03 -2.17
CA LEU A 46 0.55 -3.41 -3.31
C LEU A 46 1.79 -2.51 -3.45
N ALA A 47 1.67 -1.21 -3.22
CA ALA A 47 2.81 -0.29 -3.23
C ALA A 47 3.87 -0.70 -2.20
N VAL A 48 3.44 -1.02 -0.96
CA VAL A 48 4.34 -1.53 0.09
C VAL A 48 4.99 -2.86 -0.31
N GLN A 49 4.21 -3.80 -0.86
CA GLN A 49 4.73 -5.09 -1.32
C GLN A 49 5.76 -4.94 -2.45
N ASN A 50 5.49 -4.10 -3.43
CA ASN A 50 6.41 -3.81 -4.53
C ASN A 50 7.71 -3.19 -4.02
N GLN A 51 7.63 -2.26 -3.07
CA GLN A 51 8.81 -1.65 -2.46
C GLN A 51 9.68 -2.68 -1.73
N ILE A 52 9.06 -3.58 -0.98
CA ILE A 52 9.80 -4.62 -0.23
C ILE A 52 10.36 -5.67 -1.18
N SER A 53 9.62 -6.03 -2.23
CA SER A 53 10.14 -6.90 -3.29
C SER A 53 11.35 -6.29 -4.00
N GLY A 54 11.37 -4.97 -4.19
CA GLY A 54 12.50 -4.22 -4.71
C GLY A 54 13.74 -4.23 -3.81
N LEU A 55 13.55 -4.37 -2.48
CA LEU A 55 14.66 -4.49 -1.51
C LEU A 55 15.20 -5.92 -1.38
N GLY A 56 14.55 -6.93 -1.98
CA GLY A 56 14.82 -8.36 -1.79
C GLY A 56 13.87 -8.99 -0.77
N THR A 57 13.06 -9.94 -1.23
CA THR A 57 11.99 -10.57 -0.41
C THR A 57 12.53 -11.43 0.75
N ASN A 58 13.79 -11.87 0.66
CA ASN A 58 14.42 -12.76 1.62
C ASN A 58 15.57 -12.07 2.38
N LEU A 59 15.43 -10.75 2.65
CA LEU A 59 16.50 -9.94 3.23
C LEU A 59 16.31 -9.76 4.75
N LEU A 60 17.34 -10.12 5.50
CA LEU A 60 17.51 -9.74 6.90
C LEU A 60 18.52 -8.59 7.00
N GLN A 61 18.12 -7.50 7.65
CA GLN A 61 18.98 -6.35 7.91
C GLN A 61 19.38 -6.36 9.38
N ILE A 62 20.69 -6.31 9.65
CA ILE A 62 21.21 -6.27 11.01
C ILE A 62 21.84 -4.91 11.23
N ARG A 63 21.34 -4.18 12.22
CA ARG A 63 21.82 -2.83 12.55
C ARG A 63 22.26 -2.73 14.01
N PRO A 64 23.26 -1.88 14.34
CA PRO A 64 23.58 -1.58 15.73
C PRO A 64 22.44 -0.82 16.41
N GLY A 65 22.20 -1.09 17.70
CA GLY A 65 21.14 -0.46 18.50
C GLY A 65 19.93 -1.36 18.74
N GLN A 66 19.19 -1.08 19.82
CA GLN A 66 18.10 -1.96 20.30
C GLN A 66 16.78 -1.78 19.57
N ARG A 67 16.47 -0.61 19.01
CA ARG A 67 15.16 -0.28 18.42
C ARG A 67 15.26 0.50 17.12
N MET A 68 14.27 0.28 16.25
CA MET A 68 13.97 1.16 15.12
C MET A 68 12.93 2.20 15.53
N GLY A 69 13.20 3.48 15.30
CA GLY A 69 12.21 4.56 15.46
C GLY A 69 12.88 5.93 15.68
N PRO A 70 12.13 7.04 15.52
CA PRO A 70 12.60 8.36 15.90
C PRO A 70 12.92 8.38 17.40
N GLY A 71 14.17 8.66 17.78
CA GLY A 71 14.63 8.63 19.17
C GLY A 71 15.22 7.30 19.63
N ALA A 72 15.22 6.25 18.83
CA ALA A 72 15.96 5.02 19.10
C ALA A 72 17.46 5.27 18.94
N GLY A 73 18.08 5.81 20.00
CA GLY A 73 19.48 6.14 20.03
C GLY A 73 20.33 4.87 19.93
N GLY A 74 20.89 4.63 18.75
CA GLY A 74 22.09 3.81 18.64
C GLY A 74 23.33 4.50 19.23
N ALA A 75 23.17 5.57 19.98
CA ALA A 75 24.22 6.29 20.67
C ALA A 75 24.81 5.39 21.75
N GLY A 76 25.90 4.69 21.40
CA GLY A 76 26.62 3.80 22.29
C GLY A 76 26.74 2.34 21.82
N ALA A 77 25.91 1.87 20.92
CA ALA A 77 26.06 0.52 20.36
C ALA A 77 27.27 0.45 19.42
N PRO A 78 28.22 -0.48 19.64
CA PRO A 78 29.38 -0.61 18.77
C PRO A 78 28.95 -1.01 17.36
N SER A 79 29.55 -0.34 16.34
CA SER A 79 29.34 -0.70 14.93
C SER A 79 29.87 -2.10 14.63
N PHE A 80 29.38 -2.72 13.57
CA PHE A 80 29.90 -3.99 13.07
C PHE A 80 31.26 -3.80 12.37
N LYS A 81 31.91 -4.90 12.11
CA LYS A 81 33.16 -4.98 11.34
C LYS A 81 32.96 -5.95 10.16
N GLU A 82 33.81 -5.88 9.16
CA GLU A 82 33.79 -6.81 8.03
C GLU A 82 33.88 -8.28 8.48
N VAL A 83 34.73 -8.58 9.47
CA VAL A 83 34.86 -9.92 10.05
C VAL A 83 33.57 -10.48 10.68
N ASP A 84 32.59 -9.65 10.98
CA ASP A 84 31.26 -10.09 11.43
C ASP A 84 30.45 -10.64 10.25
N ALA A 85 30.56 -10.01 9.06
CA ALA A 85 29.97 -10.51 7.83
C ALA A 85 30.57 -11.86 7.41
N ASP A 86 31.90 -11.97 7.49
CA ASP A 86 32.62 -13.22 7.18
C ASP A 86 32.22 -14.37 8.10
N ALA A 87 32.05 -14.08 9.39
CA ALA A 87 31.62 -15.06 10.37
C ALA A 87 30.16 -15.51 10.10
N ILE A 88 29.26 -14.61 9.75
CA ILE A 88 27.90 -14.95 9.38
C ILE A 88 27.90 -15.86 8.15
N ALA A 89 28.64 -15.49 7.11
CA ALA A 89 28.71 -16.26 5.86
C ALA A 89 29.28 -17.67 6.05
N SER A 90 30.23 -17.84 6.99
CA SER A 90 30.90 -19.14 7.19
C SER A 90 30.21 -20.04 8.22
N GLN A 91 29.49 -19.50 9.21
CA GLN A 91 28.97 -20.27 10.34
C GLN A 91 27.45 -20.49 10.30
N ILE A 92 26.71 -19.71 9.52
CA ILE A 92 25.25 -19.81 9.43
C ILE A 92 24.86 -20.43 8.09
N GLY A 93 24.19 -21.58 8.13
CA GLY A 93 23.63 -22.22 6.92
C GLY A 93 22.32 -21.57 6.49
N GLY A 94 21.94 -21.77 5.21
CA GLY A 94 20.69 -21.24 4.66
C GLY A 94 20.77 -19.75 4.24
N ILE A 95 21.98 -19.25 4.07
CA ILE A 95 22.26 -17.91 3.57
C ILE A 95 22.75 -17.98 2.11
N SER A 96 22.24 -17.11 1.27
CA SER A 96 22.64 -16.96 -0.13
C SER A 96 23.77 -15.93 -0.29
N ALA A 97 23.71 -14.80 0.42
CA ALA A 97 24.72 -13.77 0.38
C ALA A 97 24.75 -12.94 1.67
N VAL A 98 25.94 -12.44 2.03
CA VAL A 98 26.14 -11.50 3.16
C VAL A 98 26.92 -10.30 2.66
N ALA A 99 26.35 -9.09 2.83
CA ALA A 99 27.00 -7.86 2.43
C ALA A 99 27.19 -6.92 3.64
N PRO A 100 28.41 -6.60 4.02
CA PRO A 100 28.68 -5.50 4.95
C PRO A 100 28.40 -4.18 4.24
N GLU A 101 27.66 -3.28 4.86
CA GLU A 101 27.31 -2.00 4.29
C GLU A 101 27.78 -0.85 5.21
N ALA A 102 28.54 0.07 4.62
CA ALA A 102 28.87 1.35 5.24
C ALA A 102 28.36 2.46 4.33
N ARG A 103 27.78 3.53 4.92
CA ARG A 103 27.18 4.64 4.19
C ARG A 103 27.82 5.97 4.54
N SER A 104 27.93 6.85 3.54
CA SER A 104 28.29 8.25 3.69
C SER A 104 27.57 9.08 2.64
N SER A 105 27.17 10.29 2.95
CA SER A 105 26.74 11.24 1.92
C SER A 105 27.93 12.02 1.40
N ALA A 106 27.97 12.24 0.09
CA ALA A 106 29.05 12.97 -0.54
C ALA A 106 28.57 13.79 -1.73
N THR A 107 29.24 14.90 -2.00
CA THR A 107 29.10 15.61 -3.27
C THR A 107 29.96 14.92 -4.32
N LEU A 108 29.31 14.52 -5.39
CA LEU A 108 29.88 13.94 -6.60
C LEU A 108 30.18 15.06 -7.59
N VAL A 109 31.27 14.98 -8.31
CA VAL A 109 31.62 15.95 -9.33
C VAL A 109 32.12 15.25 -10.59
N ALA A 110 31.48 15.53 -11.70
CA ALA A 110 31.92 15.08 -13.05
C ALA A 110 31.40 16.08 -14.09
N ASN A 111 32.15 16.23 -15.19
CA ASN A 111 31.77 17.08 -16.35
C ASN A 111 31.37 18.52 -15.96
N GLY A 112 32.02 19.10 -14.95
CA GLY A 112 31.68 20.45 -14.45
C GLY A 112 30.35 20.57 -13.70
N ARG A 113 29.69 19.45 -13.44
CA ARG A 113 28.46 19.35 -12.63
C ARG A 113 28.75 18.79 -11.26
N ASN A 114 27.92 19.11 -10.30
CA ASN A 114 27.95 18.54 -8.97
C ASN A 114 26.58 17.97 -8.59
N TRP A 115 26.59 16.89 -7.84
CA TRP A 115 25.39 16.23 -7.35
C TRP A 115 25.64 15.67 -5.94
N ALA A 116 24.70 15.85 -5.03
CA ALA A 116 24.77 15.26 -3.68
C ALA A 116 24.10 13.89 -3.71
N SER A 117 24.84 12.85 -3.36
CA SER A 117 24.33 11.48 -3.41
C SER A 117 24.79 10.64 -2.23
N SER A 118 24.17 9.48 -2.04
CA SER A 118 24.56 8.47 -1.07
C SER A 118 25.68 7.60 -1.63
N VAL A 119 26.79 7.52 -0.92
CA VAL A 119 27.91 6.64 -1.25
C VAL A 119 27.91 5.43 -0.33
N ILE A 120 27.79 4.25 -0.90
CA ILE A 120 27.74 2.97 -0.21
C ILE A 120 29.05 2.23 -0.43
N GLY A 121 29.71 1.86 0.66
CA GLY A 121 30.84 0.94 0.64
C GLY A 121 30.37 -0.47 0.96
N SER A 122 30.60 -1.40 0.03
CA SER A 122 30.22 -2.81 0.20
C SER A 122 31.06 -3.75 -0.67
N THR A 123 30.59 -4.98 -0.84
CA THR A 123 31.09 -6.01 -1.75
C THR A 123 30.07 -6.29 -2.85
N ASN A 124 30.41 -7.13 -3.84
CA ASN A 124 29.46 -7.55 -4.87
C ASN A 124 28.22 -8.27 -4.30
N ALA A 125 28.33 -8.86 -3.10
CA ALA A 125 27.19 -9.43 -2.39
C ALA A 125 26.06 -8.40 -2.13
N TRP A 126 26.36 -7.10 -2.13
CA TRP A 126 25.38 -6.04 -2.01
C TRP A 126 24.40 -6.00 -3.20
N LEU A 127 24.89 -6.31 -4.38
CA LEU A 127 24.03 -6.41 -5.58
C LEU A 127 23.02 -7.56 -5.42
N VAL A 128 23.51 -8.71 -4.93
CA VAL A 128 22.66 -9.88 -4.68
C VAL A 128 21.65 -9.61 -3.56
N THR A 129 22.11 -9.10 -2.41
CA THR A 129 21.23 -8.83 -1.24
C THR A 129 20.18 -7.76 -1.52
N GLY A 130 20.51 -6.78 -2.35
CA GLY A 130 19.60 -5.73 -2.77
C GLY A 130 18.80 -6.04 -4.03
N ASN A 131 18.97 -7.21 -4.65
CA ASN A 131 18.38 -7.56 -5.95
C ASN A 131 18.64 -6.50 -7.03
N TRP A 132 19.91 -6.06 -7.12
CA TRP A 132 20.38 -5.13 -8.13
C TRP A 132 20.96 -5.86 -9.32
N THR A 133 20.67 -5.33 -10.51
CA THR A 133 21.29 -5.81 -11.75
C THR A 133 22.06 -4.68 -12.41
N LEU A 134 23.11 -5.03 -13.14
CA LEU A 134 23.88 -4.09 -13.96
C LEU A 134 23.17 -3.88 -15.30
N GLY A 135 23.05 -2.63 -15.70
CA GLY A 135 22.59 -2.25 -17.04
C GLY A 135 23.74 -2.13 -18.03
N ASP A 136 24.93 -1.72 -17.56
CA ASP A 136 26.14 -1.57 -18.36
C ASP A 136 27.39 -1.80 -17.49
N GLY A 137 28.48 -2.26 -18.09
CA GLY A 137 29.74 -2.49 -17.42
C GLY A 137 29.82 -3.82 -16.68
N ARG A 138 30.55 -3.85 -15.55
CA ARG A 138 30.85 -5.05 -14.77
C ARG A 138 30.81 -4.81 -13.26
N GLU A 139 30.77 -5.90 -12.50
CA GLU A 139 31.00 -5.89 -11.06
C GLU A 139 32.48 -5.61 -10.71
N PHE A 140 32.76 -5.36 -9.45
CA PHE A 140 34.11 -5.25 -8.93
C PHE A 140 34.85 -6.59 -9.06
N SER A 141 36.11 -6.56 -9.45
CA SER A 141 36.94 -7.75 -9.34
C SER A 141 37.37 -8.02 -7.90
N ASP A 142 37.74 -9.26 -7.58
CA ASP A 142 38.21 -9.61 -6.25
C ASP A 142 39.46 -8.83 -5.84
N ASP A 143 40.33 -8.50 -6.80
CA ASP A 143 41.51 -7.70 -6.55
C ASP A 143 41.18 -6.25 -6.23
N GLU A 144 40.18 -5.67 -6.91
CA GLU A 144 39.64 -4.32 -6.60
C GLU A 144 39.03 -4.25 -5.23
N LEU A 145 38.26 -5.27 -4.84
CA LEU A 145 37.68 -5.38 -3.50
C LEU A 145 38.77 -5.53 -2.42
N ARG A 146 39.74 -6.39 -2.63
CA ARG A 146 40.83 -6.66 -1.70
C ARG A 146 41.75 -5.45 -1.52
N ALA A 147 42.14 -4.80 -2.61
CA ALA A 147 43.01 -3.63 -2.61
C ALA A 147 42.30 -2.36 -2.09
N GLY A 148 40.99 -2.27 -2.20
CA GLY A 148 40.22 -1.05 -2.03
C GLY A 148 40.55 -0.06 -3.17
N ALA A 149 40.42 -0.54 -4.40
CA ALA A 149 40.68 0.24 -5.60
C ALA A 149 39.72 1.43 -5.73
N ALA A 150 40.13 2.48 -6.42
CA ALA A 150 39.32 3.65 -6.71
C ALA A 150 38.39 3.38 -7.93
N VAL A 151 37.49 2.45 -7.79
CA VAL A 151 36.45 2.10 -8.77
C VAL A 151 35.08 2.30 -8.18
N CYS A 152 34.06 2.57 -9.01
CA CYS A 152 32.69 2.79 -8.54
C CYS A 152 31.68 2.23 -9.55
N ILE A 153 30.51 1.85 -9.02
CA ILE A 153 29.29 1.51 -9.77
C ILE A 153 28.28 2.59 -9.41
N VAL A 154 27.62 3.18 -10.41
CA VAL A 154 26.70 4.29 -10.21
C VAL A 154 25.26 3.88 -10.51
N GLY A 155 24.30 4.44 -9.75
CA GLY A 155 22.89 4.31 -10.06
C GLY A 155 22.46 5.22 -11.21
N GLU A 156 21.30 4.94 -11.77
CA GLU A 156 20.81 5.61 -12.98
C GLU A 156 20.60 7.11 -12.78
N THR A 157 20.14 7.55 -11.61
CA THR A 157 19.97 8.99 -11.32
C THR A 157 21.30 9.71 -11.33
N VAL A 158 22.34 9.15 -10.69
CA VAL A 158 23.69 9.73 -10.70
C VAL A 158 24.23 9.79 -12.14
N ARG A 159 24.06 8.71 -12.94
CA ARG A 159 24.45 8.68 -14.34
C ARG A 159 23.75 9.80 -15.12
N ARG A 160 22.44 9.93 -15.00
CA ARG A 160 21.64 10.91 -15.72
C ARG A 160 22.02 12.35 -15.36
N GLU A 161 22.19 12.65 -14.07
CA GLU A 161 22.47 14.01 -13.60
C GLU A 161 23.87 14.49 -13.97
N LEU A 162 24.88 13.61 -13.92
CA LEU A 162 26.27 13.99 -14.17
C LEU A 162 26.75 13.76 -15.60
N TYR A 163 26.22 12.76 -16.30
CA TYR A 163 26.67 12.37 -17.65
C TYR A 163 25.60 12.59 -18.72
N GLY A 164 24.32 12.74 -18.33
CA GLY A 164 23.22 12.93 -19.29
C GLY A 164 23.04 11.69 -20.18
N ALA A 165 23.08 11.86 -21.49
CA ALA A 165 22.95 10.76 -22.46
C ALA A 165 24.30 10.10 -22.82
N ARG A 166 25.43 10.53 -22.23
CA ARG A 166 26.75 9.98 -22.53
C ARG A 166 26.95 8.66 -21.78
N PRO A 167 27.74 7.72 -22.35
CA PRO A 167 28.22 6.57 -21.61
C PRO A 167 28.98 7.01 -20.35
N ALA A 168 28.71 6.36 -19.23
CA ALA A 168 29.41 6.67 -17.98
C ALA A 168 30.50 5.65 -17.63
N VAL A 169 30.42 4.43 -18.17
CA VAL A 169 31.43 3.38 -17.94
C VAL A 169 32.78 3.78 -18.55
N GLY A 170 33.82 3.67 -17.76
CA GLY A 170 35.17 4.10 -18.08
C GLY A 170 35.49 5.57 -17.78
N GLU A 171 34.46 6.37 -17.42
CA GLU A 171 34.64 7.77 -17.07
C GLU A 171 35.03 7.95 -15.58
N GLN A 172 35.60 9.12 -15.27
CA GLN A 172 36.04 9.45 -13.92
C GLN A 172 34.98 10.19 -13.14
N LEU A 173 34.64 9.70 -11.93
CA LEU A 173 33.77 10.34 -10.98
C LEU A 173 34.55 10.79 -9.74
N ARG A 174 34.54 12.07 -9.43
CA ARG A 174 35.11 12.56 -8.18
C ARG A 174 34.10 12.49 -7.03
N VAL A 175 34.43 11.73 -6.01
CA VAL A 175 33.66 11.56 -4.77
C VAL A 175 34.43 12.21 -3.63
N LYS A 176 33.98 13.35 -3.13
CA LYS A 176 34.76 14.19 -2.19
C LYS A 176 36.19 14.48 -2.71
N GLN A 177 37.18 13.81 -2.10
CA GLN A 177 38.61 14.01 -2.39
C GLN A 177 39.22 12.94 -3.31
N ILE A 178 38.48 11.89 -3.65
CA ILE A 178 38.96 10.81 -4.49
C ILE A 178 38.30 10.83 -5.86
N SER A 179 39.08 10.44 -6.88
CA SER A 179 38.52 10.12 -8.19
C SER A 179 38.43 8.61 -8.33
N CYS A 180 37.27 8.10 -8.73
CA CYS A 180 37.05 6.70 -9.02
C CYS A 180 36.63 6.51 -10.50
N GLU A 181 37.08 5.44 -11.11
CA GLU A 181 36.63 5.02 -12.42
C GLU A 181 35.28 4.30 -12.32
N ILE A 182 34.33 4.69 -13.16
CA ILE A 182 33.04 4.03 -13.24
C ILE A 182 33.19 2.72 -14.00
N VAL A 183 33.03 1.59 -13.31
CA VAL A 183 33.15 0.25 -13.90
C VAL A 183 31.78 -0.36 -14.24
N GLY A 184 30.70 0.21 -13.75
CA GLY A 184 29.35 -0.26 -14.04
C GLY A 184 28.28 0.76 -13.72
N VAL A 185 27.10 0.55 -14.31
CA VAL A 185 25.87 1.33 -14.09
C VAL A 185 24.76 0.37 -13.70
N LEU A 186 24.05 0.68 -12.62
CA LEU A 186 22.90 -0.13 -12.14
C LEU A 186 21.68 0.10 -13.03
N ASN A 187 20.90 -0.94 -13.23
CA ASN A 187 19.55 -0.79 -13.78
C ASN A 187 18.67 0.01 -12.82
N SER A 188 17.82 0.87 -13.38
CA SER A 188 16.91 1.69 -12.58
C SER A 188 15.88 0.84 -11.85
N LYS A 189 15.67 1.15 -10.56
CA LYS A 189 14.58 0.65 -9.72
C LYS A 189 13.50 1.70 -9.50
N GLY A 190 13.79 2.96 -9.82
CA GLY A 190 12.90 4.08 -9.66
C GLY A 190 12.76 4.59 -8.22
N GLN A 191 11.70 5.35 -8.00
CA GLN A 191 11.41 5.91 -6.69
C GLN A 191 10.77 4.87 -5.77
N GLY A 192 11.20 4.85 -4.52
CA GLY A 192 10.54 4.08 -3.47
C GLY A 192 9.21 4.73 -3.07
N SER A 193 8.29 3.96 -2.47
CA SER A 193 6.93 4.41 -2.09
C SER A 193 6.90 5.58 -1.10
N PHE A 194 8.02 5.95 -0.50
CA PHE A 194 8.15 7.13 0.36
C PHE A 194 8.86 8.30 -0.34
N GLY A 195 8.91 8.28 -1.67
CA GLY A 195 9.48 9.37 -2.47
C GLY A 195 11.02 9.46 -2.46
N ASN A 196 11.74 8.53 -1.82
CA ASN A 196 13.18 8.50 -1.93
C ASN A 196 13.61 7.78 -3.21
N ASP A 197 14.53 8.39 -3.93
CA ASP A 197 15.11 7.83 -5.14
C ASP A 197 16.10 6.72 -4.79
N GLN A 198 15.80 5.48 -5.21
CA GLN A 198 16.69 4.33 -4.98
C GLN A 198 17.91 4.36 -5.92
N ASP A 199 17.77 5.02 -7.07
CA ASP A 199 18.79 5.11 -8.10
C ASP A 199 19.84 6.20 -7.82
N ASP A 200 19.63 7.02 -6.75
CA ASP A 200 20.58 8.04 -6.32
C ASP A 200 21.64 7.45 -5.39
N VAL A 201 22.50 6.61 -5.92
CA VAL A 201 23.49 5.84 -5.18
C VAL A 201 24.79 5.67 -5.96
N VAL A 202 25.91 5.66 -5.24
CA VAL A 202 27.23 5.26 -5.74
C VAL A 202 27.75 4.13 -4.86
N LEU A 203 28.01 2.97 -5.46
CA LEU A 203 28.63 1.83 -4.79
C LEU A 203 30.14 1.87 -5.02
N VAL A 204 30.93 1.70 -3.96
CA VAL A 204 32.39 1.60 -3.99
C VAL A 204 32.83 0.39 -3.17
N PRO A 205 34.03 -0.19 -3.39
CA PRO A 205 34.57 -1.20 -2.49
C PRO A 205 34.58 -0.70 -1.03
N ILE A 206 34.17 -1.55 -0.09
CA ILE A 206 34.04 -1.13 1.31
C ILE A 206 35.32 -0.53 1.87
N LYS A 207 36.48 -1.12 1.52
CA LYS A 207 37.79 -0.61 1.93
C LYS A 207 38.12 0.77 1.37
N THR A 208 37.61 1.08 0.17
CA THR A 208 37.73 2.42 -0.44
C THR A 208 36.94 3.43 0.34
N LEU A 209 35.68 3.13 0.69
CA LEU A 209 34.89 4.01 1.51
C LEU A 209 35.56 4.25 2.88
N GLN A 210 35.95 3.19 3.56
CA GLN A 210 36.51 3.23 4.91
C GLN A 210 37.82 4.02 4.97
N ARG A 211 38.75 3.75 4.05
CA ARG A 211 40.08 4.36 4.07
C ARG A 211 40.11 5.77 3.52
N ARG A 212 39.34 6.05 2.45
CA ARG A 212 39.49 7.28 1.67
C ARG A 212 38.34 8.29 1.84
N ILE A 213 37.15 7.85 2.30
CA ILE A 213 35.97 8.71 2.38
C ILE A 213 35.56 8.98 3.83
N THR A 214 35.49 7.94 4.67
CA THR A 214 35.03 8.05 6.06
C THR A 214 36.14 8.06 7.10
N GLY A 215 37.30 7.51 6.80
CA GLY A 215 38.45 7.45 7.71
C GLY A 215 38.25 6.49 8.90
N ASN A 216 37.28 5.58 8.81
CA ASN A 216 36.99 4.60 9.87
C ASN A 216 36.57 3.26 9.27
N THR A 217 36.67 2.18 10.06
CA THR A 217 36.33 0.81 9.64
C THR A 217 34.93 0.37 10.05
N ARG A 218 34.03 1.31 10.30
CA ARG A 218 32.66 1.03 10.76
C ARG A 218 31.83 0.44 9.64
N VAL A 219 31.05 -0.57 9.97
CA VAL A 219 29.98 -1.15 9.16
C VAL A 219 28.67 -0.78 9.81
N ASN A 220 27.81 -0.08 9.06
CA ASN A 220 26.53 0.44 9.59
C ASN A 220 25.45 -0.63 9.59
N THR A 221 25.47 -1.52 8.59
CA THR A 221 24.44 -2.55 8.40
C THR A 221 25.10 -3.82 7.86
N LEU A 222 24.63 -4.97 8.32
CA LEU A 222 24.91 -6.24 7.68
C LEU A 222 23.63 -6.68 6.96
N LEU A 223 23.72 -6.86 5.65
CA LEU A 223 22.64 -7.33 4.81
C LEU A 223 22.83 -8.83 4.58
N VAL A 224 21.84 -9.63 4.94
CA VAL A 224 21.89 -11.09 4.83
C VAL A 224 20.72 -11.55 3.97
N SER A 225 21.00 -12.08 2.79
CA SER A 225 20.00 -12.69 1.91
C SER A 225 19.86 -14.17 2.28
N MET A 226 18.65 -14.59 2.58
CA MET A 226 18.33 -15.97 2.85
C MET A 226 18.25 -16.78 1.57
N ALA A 227 18.69 -18.04 1.60
CA ALA A 227 18.45 -18.97 0.51
C ALA A 227 16.95 -19.34 0.42
N ASP A 228 16.46 -19.65 -0.76
CA ASP A 228 15.08 -20.02 -0.98
C ASP A 228 14.70 -21.25 -0.13
N GLY A 229 13.54 -21.17 0.51
CA GLY A 229 13.02 -22.22 1.39
C GLY A 229 13.62 -22.23 2.81
N SER A 230 14.52 -21.30 3.16
CA SER A 230 15.05 -21.18 4.51
C SER A 230 14.02 -20.62 5.49
N ASP A 231 14.05 -21.12 6.74
CA ASP A 231 13.21 -20.64 7.82
C ASP A 231 13.81 -19.35 8.43
N ALA A 232 13.14 -18.22 8.18
CA ALA A 232 13.55 -16.90 8.67
C ALA A 232 13.66 -16.86 10.21
N THR A 233 12.78 -17.56 10.93
CA THR A 233 12.78 -17.57 12.40
C THR A 233 14.01 -18.27 12.94
N ARG A 234 14.35 -19.43 12.36
CA ARG A 234 15.55 -20.20 12.73
C ARG A 234 16.82 -19.43 12.37
N LEU A 235 16.88 -18.83 11.19
CA LEU A 235 18.01 -18.01 10.76
C LEU A 235 18.21 -16.80 11.67
N LYS A 236 17.14 -16.09 11.99
CA LYS A 236 17.18 -14.95 12.92
C LYS A 236 17.69 -15.35 14.30
N ALA A 237 17.25 -16.51 14.84
CA ALA A 237 17.74 -17.02 16.10
C ALA A 237 19.25 -17.36 16.06
N GLY A 238 19.71 -18.04 15.01
CA GLY A 238 21.12 -18.35 14.79
C GLY A 238 21.99 -17.11 14.64
N LEU A 239 21.55 -16.13 13.86
CA LEU A 239 22.22 -14.81 13.69
C LEU A 239 22.32 -14.08 15.04
N THR A 240 21.24 -14.07 15.80
CA THR A 240 21.21 -13.44 17.12
C THR A 240 22.20 -14.09 18.06
N GLN A 241 22.22 -15.43 18.14
CA GLN A 241 23.15 -16.15 18.98
C GLN A 241 24.61 -15.89 18.58
N LEU A 242 24.96 -16.03 17.30
CA LEU A 242 26.30 -15.77 16.80
C LEU A 242 26.78 -14.33 17.13
N LEU A 243 25.92 -13.35 16.92
CA LEU A 243 26.27 -11.95 17.19
C LEU A 243 26.38 -11.64 18.67
N ARG A 244 25.57 -12.26 19.54
CA ARG A 244 25.74 -12.16 21.00
C ARG A 244 27.08 -12.70 21.45
N GLU A 245 27.49 -13.86 20.95
CA GLU A 245 28.80 -14.47 21.24
C GLU A 245 29.95 -13.57 20.79
N ARG A 246 29.89 -13.07 19.55
CA ARG A 246 30.92 -12.19 19.00
C ARG A 246 31.03 -10.85 19.72
N ARG A 247 29.92 -10.33 20.20
CA ARG A 247 29.84 -9.09 20.98
C ARG A 247 30.04 -9.28 22.48
N LYS A 248 30.28 -10.52 22.92
CA LYS A 248 30.51 -10.92 24.31
C LYS A 248 29.39 -10.45 25.25
N LEU A 249 28.13 -10.53 24.79
CA LEU A 249 26.97 -10.23 25.60
C LEU A 249 26.69 -11.39 26.56
N ALA A 250 26.50 -11.08 27.84
CA ALA A 250 26.19 -12.08 28.88
C ALA A 250 24.74 -12.58 28.74
N ASN A 251 24.45 -13.76 29.34
CA ASN A 251 23.10 -14.23 29.46
C ASN A 251 22.30 -13.27 30.36
N GLY A 252 21.29 -12.61 29.78
CA GLY A 252 20.46 -11.60 30.43
C GLY A 252 20.73 -10.16 29.99
N ASP A 253 21.84 -9.91 29.30
CA ASP A 253 22.04 -8.61 28.65
C ASP A 253 21.07 -8.42 27.49
N GLU A 254 20.59 -7.18 27.32
CA GLU A 254 19.80 -6.81 26.14
C GLU A 254 20.70 -6.76 24.89
N ASP A 255 20.12 -7.15 23.75
CA ASP A 255 20.82 -7.09 22.49
C ASP A 255 21.16 -5.65 22.12
N ASN A 256 22.42 -5.35 21.82
CA ASN A 256 22.86 -4.05 21.34
C ASN A 256 22.86 -3.97 19.79
N PHE A 257 22.05 -4.80 19.15
CA PHE A 257 21.78 -4.85 17.71
C PHE A 257 20.33 -5.31 17.49
N ASN A 258 19.84 -5.09 16.30
CA ASN A 258 18.50 -5.52 15.87
C ASN A 258 18.60 -6.28 14.56
N VAL A 259 17.93 -7.44 14.48
CA VAL A 259 17.77 -8.22 13.26
C VAL A 259 16.36 -7.99 12.72
N LEU A 260 16.28 -7.20 11.65
CA LEU A 260 15.02 -6.86 10.99
C LEU A 260 14.80 -7.80 9.81
N ASP A 261 13.66 -8.45 9.79
CA ASP A 261 13.15 -9.20 8.65
C ASP A 261 12.29 -8.27 7.79
N THR A 262 12.72 -8.02 6.56
CA THR A 262 11.99 -7.13 5.62
C THR A 262 10.62 -7.70 5.29
N LYS A 263 10.47 -9.03 5.19
CA LYS A 263 9.19 -9.70 4.97
C LYS A 263 8.25 -9.51 6.15
N GLN A 264 8.74 -9.70 7.38
CA GLN A 264 7.94 -9.48 8.59
C GLN A 264 7.47 -8.02 8.69
N LEU A 265 8.29 -7.06 8.28
CA LEU A 265 7.92 -5.66 8.20
C LEU A 265 6.78 -5.44 7.19
N ALA A 266 6.88 -6.06 5.99
CA ALA A 266 5.84 -6.03 4.97
C ALA A 266 4.51 -6.56 5.50
N ASP A 267 4.56 -7.74 6.10
CA ASP A 267 3.37 -8.42 6.64
C ASP A 267 2.71 -7.57 7.73
N THR A 268 3.52 -6.93 8.59
CA THR A 268 3.02 -6.03 9.65
C THR A 268 2.34 -4.80 9.06
N LEU A 269 2.97 -4.13 8.08
CA LEU A 269 2.40 -2.97 7.41
C LEU A 269 1.12 -3.32 6.66
N SER A 270 1.13 -4.44 5.92
CA SER A 270 -0.05 -4.95 5.22
C SER A 270 -1.18 -5.30 6.18
N GLY A 271 -0.85 -5.91 7.33
CA GLY A 271 -1.79 -6.21 8.41
C GLY A 271 -2.42 -4.95 8.99
N THR A 272 -1.62 -3.92 9.24
CA THR A 272 -2.10 -2.62 9.73
C THR A 272 -3.04 -1.96 8.73
N THR A 273 -2.68 -1.93 7.44
CA THR A 273 -3.53 -1.41 6.37
C THR A 273 -4.86 -2.16 6.29
N LYS A 274 -4.84 -3.50 6.42
CA LYS A 274 -6.04 -4.33 6.45
C LYS A 274 -6.97 -3.99 7.62
N VAL A 275 -6.42 -3.81 8.82
CA VAL A 275 -7.20 -3.40 10.00
C VAL A 275 -7.82 -2.01 9.79
N MET A 276 -7.06 -1.05 9.28
CA MET A 276 -7.58 0.28 8.96
C MET A 276 -8.69 0.22 7.92
N THR A 277 -8.51 -0.54 6.84
CA THR A 277 -9.55 -0.74 5.82
C THR A 277 -10.82 -1.37 6.40
N MET A 278 -10.68 -2.33 7.35
CA MET A 278 -11.81 -2.95 8.03
C MET A 278 -12.57 -1.95 8.92
N LEU A 279 -11.86 -1.15 9.73
CA LEU A 279 -12.47 -0.15 10.59
C LEU A 279 -13.25 0.90 9.77
N LEU A 280 -12.65 1.37 8.71
CA LEU A 280 -13.27 2.35 7.83
C LEU A 280 -14.45 1.72 7.05
N GLY A 281 -14.35 0.44 6.69
CA GLY A 281 -15.47 -0.34 6.13
C GLY A 281 -16.65 -0.44 7.11
N ALA A 282 -16.39 -0.59 8.40
CA ALA A 282 -17.44 -0.58 9.42
C ALA A 282 -18.15 0.79 9.50
N VAL A 283 -17.41 1.90 9.44
CA VAL A 283 -17.98 3.25 9.39
C VAL A 283 -18.85 3.44 8.14
N ALA A 284 -18.37 2.96 7.00
CA ALA A 284 -19.13 3.03 5.75
C ALA A 284 -20.41 2.16 5.79
N ALA A 285 -20.36 1.00 6.45
CA ALA A 285 -21.56 0.17 6.68
C ALA A 285 -22.61 0.91 7.54
N VAL A 286 -22.18 1.62 8.58
CA VAL A 286 -23.09 2.48 9.37
C VAL A 286 -23.69 3.58 8.50
N SER A 287 -22.90 4.22 7.62
CA SER A 287 -23.40 5.24 6.68
C SER A 287 -24.44 4.67 5.71
N LEU A 288 -24.25 3.44 5.25
CA LEU A 288 -25.22 2.74 4.41
C LEU A 288 -26.53 2.44 5.16
N LEU A 289 -26.46 2.06 6.45
CA LEU A 289 -27.64 1.87 7.30
C LEU A 289 -28.42 3.18 7.48
N VAL A 290 -27.74 4.30 7.71
CA VAL A 290 -28.35 5.63 7.78
C VAL A 290 -29.04 5.98 6.46
N GLY A 291 -28.39 5.70 5.31
CA GLY A 291 -29.01 5.84 3.99
C GLY A 291 -30.27 4.97 3.83
N GLY A 292 -30.25 3.73 4.33
CA GLY A 292 -31.38 2.82 4.35
C GLY A 292 -32.55 3.35 5.20
N ILE A 293 -32.28 3.91 6.38
CA ILE A 293 -33.30 4.57 7.20
C ILE A 293 -33.91 5.77 6.46
N GLY A 294 -33.10 6.50 5.68
CA GLY A 294 -33.55 7.53 4.76
C GLY A 294 -34.57 7.02 3.75
N ILE A 295 -34.30 5.84 3.10
CA ILE A 295 -35.26 5.18 2.21
C ILE A 295 -36.55 4.86 2.95
N MET A 296 -36.46 4.24 4.12
CA MET A 296 -37.65 3.86 4.92
C MET A 296 -38.51 5.08 5.23
N ASN A 297 -37.91 6.17 5.68
CA ASN A 297 -38.66 7.39 6.04
C ASN A 297 -39.38 8.00 4.83
N ILE A 298 -38.72 8.03 3.67
CA ILE A 298 -39.30 8.57 2.44
C ILE A 298 -40.41 7.69 1.92
N MET A 299 -40.22 6.37 1.98
CA MET A 299 -41.26 5.42 1.57
C MET A 299 -42.48 5.52 2.49
N LEU A 300 -42.31 5.70 3.82
CA LEU A 300 -43.44 5.93 4.75
C LEU A 300 -44.22 7.19 4.39
N VAL A 301 -43.52 8.29 4.09
CA VAL A 301 -44.20 9.53 3.66
C VAL A 301 -44.88 9.35 2.30
N SER A 302 -44.24 8.64 1.35
CA SER A 302 -44.83 8.34 0.04
C SER A 302 -46.12 7.50 0.17
N VAL A 303 -46.15 6.56 1.08
CA VAL A 303 -47.34 5.74 1.39
C VAL A 303 -48.48 6.64 1.96
N THR A 304 -48.15 7.53 2.90
CA THR A 304 -49.17 8.44 3.46
C THR A 304 -49.71 9.44 2.44
N GLU A 305 -48.85 10.03 1.60
CA GLU A 305 -49.25 10.93 0.50
C GLU A 305 -50.15 10.24 -0.54
N ARG A 306 -50.03 8.90 -0.73
CA ARG A 306 -50.79 8.11 -1.70
C ARG A 306 -51.82 7.19 -1.06
N THR A 307 -52.19 7.42 0.21
CA THR A 307 -53.10 6.56 0.93
C THR A 307 -54.42 6.36 0.18
N ARG A 308 -55.01 7.43 -0.37
CA ARG A 308 -56.26 7.39 -1.13
C ARG A 308 -56.14 6.62 -2.45
N GLU A 309 -55.04 6.76 -3.14
CA GLU A 309 -54.73 6.03 -4.40
C GLU A 309 -54.57 4.53 -4.12
N ILE A 310 -53.89 4.17 -3.04
CA ILE A 310 -53.68 2.77 -2.61
C ILE A 310 -55.02 2.17 -2.19
N GLY A 311 -55.80 2.89 -1.39
CA GLY A 311 -57.14 2.48 -0.95
C GLY A 311 -58.09 2.22 -2.12
N LEU A 312 -58.07 3.09 -3.14
CA LEU A 312 -58.86 2.89 -4.34
C LEU A 312 -58.47 1.60 -5.09
N ARG A 313 -57.19 1.33 -5.24
CA ARG A 313 -56.71 0.10 -5.87
C ARG A 313 -57.15 -1.15 -5.12
N LEU A 314 -57.02 -1.15 -3.81
CA LEU A 314 -57.45 -2.26 -2.96
C LEU A 314 -58.97 -2.42 -2.99
N ALA A 315 -59.75 -1.34 -3.04
CA ALA A 315 -61.22 -1.37 -3.14
C ALA A 315 -61.71 -1.98 -4.48
N ILE A 316 -61.01 -1.79 -5.59
CA ILE A 316 -61.31 -2.36 -6.88
C ILE A 316 -60.74 -3.77 -7.08
N GLY A 317 -60.11 -4.38 -6.05
CA GLY A 317 -59.69 -5.78 -6.02
C GLY A 317 -58.19 -6.05 -6.30
N ALA A 318 -57.31 -5.05 -6.17
CA ALA A 318 -55.87 -5.30 -6.24
C ALA A 318 -55.42 -6.16 -5.04
N LEU A 319 -54.54 -7.13 -5.30
CA LEU A 319 -53.99 -8.01 -4.28
C LEU A 319 -52.96 -7.27 -3.40
N GLU A 320 -52.97 -7.52 -2.09
CA GLU A 320 -51.97 -7.00 -1.15
C GLU A 320 -50.54 -7.23 -1.62
N ARG A 321 -50.27 -8.41 -2.21
CA ARG A 321 -48.96 -8.79 -2.77
C ARG A 321 -48.53 -7.87 -3.93
N GLU A 322 -49.46 -7.41 -4.76
CA GLU A 322 -49.12 -6.53 -5.88
C GLU A 322 -48.75 -5.13 -5.39
N VAL A 323 -49.45 -4.62 -4.41
CA VAL A 323 -49.15 -3.34 -3.75
C VAL A 323 -47.78 -3.44 -3.05
N LEU A 324 -47.54 -4.51 -2.28
CA LEU A 324 -46.27 -4.75 -1.60
C LEU A 324 -45.10 -4.79 -2.61
N LEU A 325 -45.23 -5.58 -3.66
CA LEU A 325 -44.17 -5.69 -4.69
C LEU A 325 -43.93 -4.37 -5.40
N GLN A 326 -44.95 -3.57 -5.68
CA GLN A 326 -44.79 -2.26 -6.31
C GLN A 326 -43.92 -1.33 -5.47
N PHE A 327 -44.22 -1.16 -4.19
CA PHE A 327 -43.45 -0.29 -3.27
C PHE A 327 -42.06 -0.85 -3.00
N LEU A 328 -41.91 -2.18 -2.90
CA LEU A 328 -40.62 -2.82 -2.71
C LEU A 328 -39.71 -2.61 -3.92
N ILE A 329 -40.22 -2.76 -5.14
CA ILE A 329 -39.46 -2.48 -6.37
C ILE A 329 -39.05 -1.00 -6.42
N GLU A 330 -39.95 -0.07 -6.01
CA GLU A 330 -39.61 1.36 -5.95
C GLU A 330 -38.40 1.61 -5.03
N ALA A 331 -38.38 1.01 -3.84
CA ALA A 331 -37.26 1.12 -2.91
C ALA A 331 -35.95 0.50 -3.43
N VAL A 332 -36.05 -0.68 -4.07
CA VAL A 332 -34.88 -1.36 -4.66
C VAL A 332 -34.31 -0.57 -5.84
N VAL A 333 -35.16 0.02 -6.68
CA VAL A 333 -34.73 0.85 -7.82
C VAL A 333 -34.00 2.09 -7.31
N LEU A 334 -34.52 2.78 -6.27
CA LEU A 334 -33.86 3.93 -5.64
C LEU A 334 -32.50 3.55 -5.07
N ALA A 335 -32.41 2.45 -4.34
CA ALA A 335 -31.17 1.96 -3.77
C ALA A 335 -30.16 1.56 -4.83
N SER A 336 -30.60 0.86 -5.87
CA SER A 336 -29.75 0.42 -6.98
C SER A 336 -29.21 1.60 -7.79
N LEU A 337 -30.03 2.62 -8.03
CA LEU A 337 -29.57 3.86 -8.67
C LEU A 337 -28.52 4.57 -7.81
N GLY A 338 -28.74 4.66 -6.50
CA GLY A 338 -27.74 5.17 -5.56
C GLY A 338 -26.44 4.37 -5.60
N GLY A 339 -26.54 3.05 -5.63
CA GLY A 339 -25.40 2.14 -5.78
C GLY A 339 -24.60 2.37 -7.06
N LEU A 340 -25.28 2.47 -8.20
CA LEU A 340 -24.64 2.73 -9.51
C LEU A 340 -23.94 4.09 -9.56
N ILE A 341 -24.61 5.14 -9.11
CA ILE A 341 -24.00 6.48 -9.02
C ILE A 341 -22.81 6.45 -8.06
N GLY A 342 -22.96 5.76 -6.93
CA GLY A 342 -21.87 5.56 -5.95
C GLY A 342 -20.65 4.87 -6.55
N ILE A 343 -20.84 3.82 -7.36
CA ILE A 343 -19.76 3.11 -8.07
C ILE A 343 -19.03 4.05 -9.04
N VAL A 344 -19.77 4.83 -9.84
CA VAL A 344 -19.18 5.77 -10.81
C VAL A 344 -18.37 6.84 -10.07
N LEU A 345 -18.92 7.44 -9.03
CA LEU A 345 -18.22 8.45 -8.23
C LEU A 345 -17.01 7.86 -7.50
N ALA A 346 -17.13 6.66 -6.94
CA ALA A 346 -16.03 5.96 -6.30
C ALA A 346 -14.89 5.68 -7.26
N THR A 347 -15.20 5.24 -8.47
CA THR A 347 -14.18 4.96 -9.50
C THR A 347 -13.44 6.24 -9.86
N GLY A 348 -14.16 7.34 -10.12
CA GLY A 348 -13.54 8.64 -10.41
C GLY A 348 -12.70 9.16 -9.25
N ALA A 349 -13.23 9.11 -8.02
CA ALA A 349 -12.52 9.54 -6.82
C ALA A 349 -11.27 8.66 -6.56
N SER A 350 -11.37 7.34 -6.75
CA SER A 350 -10.23 6.42 -6.56
C SER A 350 -9.11 6.68 -7.55
N ILE A 351 -9.42 6.97 -8.82
CA ILE A 351 -8.41 7.30 -9.84
C ILE A 351 -7.71 8.61 -9.48
N LEU A 352 -8.46 9.64 -9.11
CA LEU A 352 -7.90 10.94 -8.73
C LEU A 352 -7.02 10.83 -7.47
N LEU A 353 -7.52 10.18 -6.42
CA LEU A 353 -6.80 10.04 -5.16
C LEU A 353 -5.57 9.13 -5.31
N ALA A 354 -5.66 8.05 -6.09
CA ALA A 354 -4.53 7.18 -6.39
C ALA A 354 -3.39 7.95 -7.05
N GLY A 355 -3.70 8.86 -8.00
CA GLY A 355 -2.71 9.72 -8.62
C GLY A 355 -2.10 10.75 -7.68
N VAL A 356 -2.89 11.33 -6.76
CA VAL A 356 -2.38 12.29 -5.76
C VAL A 356 -1.51 11.61 -4.69
N MET A 357 -1.86 10.38 -4.30
CA MET A 357 -1.15 9.60 -3.28
C MET A 357 0.00 8.76 -3.84
N ASP A 358 0.22 8.79 -5.15
CA ASP A 358 1.23 8.00 -5.86
C ASP A 358 1.15 6.49 -5.55
N VAL A 359 -0.09 5.97 -5.48
CA VAL A 359 -0.36 4.54 -5.28
C VAL A 359 -0.99 3.93 -6.53
N PRO A 360 -0.71 2.65 -6.86
CA PRO A 360 -1.29 2.02 -8.03
C PRO A 360 -2.81 1.88 -7.89
N TYR A 361 -3.55 2.31 -8.91
CA TYR A 361 -4.99 2.09 -8.99
C TYR A 361 -5.28 0.64 -9.37
N LEU A 362 -6.00 -0.08 -8.51
CA LEU A 362 -6.41 -1.47 -8.73
C LEU A 362 -7.93 -1.56 -8.90
N PHE A 363 -8.39 -1.71 -10.14
CA PHE A 363 -9.81 -1.96 -10.37
C PHE A 363 -10.22 -3.34 -9.84
N ASN A 364 -11.16 -3.37 -8.89
CA ASN A 364 -11.67 -4.61 -8.31
C ASN A 364 -13.16 -4.80 -8.65
N PRO A 365 -13.50 -5.58 -9.69
CA PRO A 365 -14.88 -5.81 -10.09
C PRO A 365 -15.70 -6.52 -9.01
N GLY A 366 -15.06 -7.37 -8.20
CA GLY A 366 -15.72 -8.08 -7.10
C GLY A 366 -16.27 -7.13 -6.04
N VAL A 367 -15.52 -6.11 -5.66
CA VAL A 367 -15.97 -5.08 -4.70
C VAL A 367 -17.11 -4.26 -5.28
N ASN A 368 -17.06 -3.89 -6.56
CA ASN A 368 -18.12 -3.12 -7.21
C ASN A 368 -19.43 -3.91 -7.28
N VAL A 369 -19.37 -5.18 -7.67
CA VAL A 369 -20.55 -6.07 -7.71
C VAL A 369 -21.12 -6.30 -6.32
N LEU A 370 -20.25 -6.57 -5.34
CA LEU A 370 -20.67 -6.76 -3.95
C LEU A 370 -21.35 -5.51 -3.38
N SER A 371 -20.79 -4.33 -3.62
CA SER A 371 -21.34 -3.05 -3.18
C SER A 371 -22.70 -2.76 -3.83
N PHE A 372 -22.85 -3.09 -5.11
CA PHE A 372 -24.14 -2.98 -5.81
C PHE A 372 -25.21 -3.91 -5.21
N LEU A 373 -24.86 -5.19 -5.00
CA LEU A 373 -25.76 -6.17 -4.38
C LEU A 373 -26.15 -5.75 -2.95
N PHE A 374 -25.20 -5.20 -2.21
CA PHE A 374 -25.44 -4.71 -0.86
C PHE A 374 -26.38 -3.50 -0.85
N SER A 375 -26.23 -2.57 -1.80
CA SER A 375 -27.15 -1.44 -1.92
C SER A 375 -28.57 -1.89 -2.28
N ALA A 376 -28.72 -2.87 -3.18
CA ALA A 376 -30.02 -3.45 -3.50
C ALA A 376 -30.64 -4.16 -2.29
N ALA A 377 -29.85 -4.91 -1.52
CA ALA A 377 -30.29 -5.57 -0.29
C ALA A 377 -30.78 -4.56 0.77
N ILE A 378 -30.11 -3.43 0.92
CA ILE A 378 -30.56 -2.31 1.78
C ILE A 378 -31.93 -1.78 1.30
N GLY A 379 -32.10 -1.63 -0.02
CA GLY A 379 -33.40 -1.26 -0.61
C GLY A 379 -34.53 -2.23 -0.23
N VAL A 380 -34.24 -3.54 -0.29
CA VAL A 380 -35.20 -4.57 0.15
C VAL A 380 -35.47 -4.49 1.64
N LEU A 381 -34.43 -4.44 2.47
CA LEU A 381 -34.55 -4.47 3.92
C LEU A 381 -35.37 -3.28 4.46
N PHE A 382 -35.01 -2.08 4.05
CA PHE A 382 -35.63 -0.85 4.53
C PHE A 382 -36.92 -0.47 3.75
N GLY A 383 -37.10 -0.98 2.53
CA GLY A 383 -38.32 -0.82 1.74
C GLY A 383 -39.44 -1.76 2.15
N TYR A 384 -39.12 -2.91 2.76
CA TYR A 384 -40.13 -3.93 3.11
C TYR A 384 -41.17 -3.45 4.13
N PHE A 385 -40.71 -2.76 5.17
CA PHE A 385 -41.64 -2.31 6.23
C PHE A 385 -42.67 -1.30 5.71
N PRO A 386 -42.30 -0.20 5.01
CA PRO A 386 -43.26 0.71 4.38
C PRO A 386 -44.16 0.03 3.34
N ALA A 387 -43.61 -0.84 2.51
CA ALA A 387 -44.35 -1.56 1.50
C ALA A 387 -45.45 -2.47 2.12
N ARG A 388 -45.10 -3.17 3.20
CA ARG A 388 -46.05 -3.99 3.95
C ARG A 388 -47.16 -3.14 4.59
N ARG A 389 -46.81 -1.95 5.10
CA ARG A 389 -47.80 -1.01 5.66
C ARG A 389 -48.77 -0.52 4.59
N ALA A 390 -48.29 -0.21 3.40
CA ALA A 390 -49.10 0.17 2.25
C ALA A 390 -50.07 -0.95 1.81
N ALA A 391 -49.57 -2.19 1.76
CA ALA A 391 -50.34 -3.35 1.34
C ALA A 391 -51.48 -3.75 2.29
N ARG A 392 -51.40 -3.34 3.56
CA ARG A 392 -52.36 -3.66 4.61
C ARG A 392 -53.28 -2.48 5.01
N LEU A 393 -53.33 -1.45 4.19
CA LEU A 393 -54.26 -0.34 4.41
C LEU A 393 -55.72 -0.81 4.25
N ASP A 394 -56.58 -0.42 5.21
CA ASP A 394 -58.02 -0.63 5.07
C ASP A 394 -58.58 0.30 3.97
N PRO A 395 -59.18 -0.24 2.89
CA PRO A 395 -59.72 0.56 1.80
C PRO A 395 -60.75 1.61 2.27
N ILE A 396 -61.55 1.28 3.28
CA ILE A 396 -62.61 2.19 3.80
C ILE A 396 -61.97 3.37 4.53
N GLU A 397 -61.02 3.10 5.43
CA GLU A 397 -60.28 4.17 6.15
C GLU A 397 -59.43 5.01 5.18
N ALA A 398 -58.78 4.37 4.19
CA ALA A 398 -57.95 5.06 3.21
C ALA A 398 -58.71 6.03 2.31
N LEU A 399 -59.99 5.72 2.00
CA LEU A 399 -60.86 6.61 1.22
C LEU A 399 -61.49 7.72 2.05
N ARG A 400 -61.48 7.58 3.38
CA ARG A 400 -62.05 8.55 4.34
C ARG A 400 -61.04 9.62 4.79
N HIS A 401 -59.77 9.40 4.52
CA HIS A 401 -58.72 10.37 4.77
C HIS A 401 -58.81 11.52 3.76
N GLU A 402 -59.06 12.73 4.24
CA GLU A 402 -58.92 13.97 3.51
C GLU A 402 -57.44 14.38 3.33
#